data_2468281a5eb07daebea020d181c1f7ec
#
_entry.id   2468281a5eb07daebea020d181c1f7ec
#
_cell.length_a   1.000
_cell.length_b   1.000
_cell.length_c   1.000
_cell.angle_alpha   90.00
_cell.angle_beta   90.00
_cell.angle_gamma   90.00
#
_symmetry.space_group_name_H-M   'P 1'
#
loop_
_entity.id
_entity.type
_entity.pdbx_description
1 polymer ?
#
loop_
_entity_poly.entity_id
_entity_poly.type
_entity_poly.pdbx_seq_one_letter_code
_entity_poly.pdbx_strand_id
1 'polypeptide(L)'
;MRISTANTFDNTVSTLMSRQLQLQKSQTQLTSGKRISQASDDPTGAAQAERSRAEISRIDADNRALQASQNAMTLSESGLGDATDILQQIRETLVQAGDGSYTDTERKALATKIQDLRSQLFTIANRTDGAGNYLFSGQGSGGPPFVDQNGGAKYVGVAGTNQTGVFNGYPLSIDGRLAFEQANSGNGSFVTDAGTNVNTGDAPQAWVDTGSLIDPKALTGHGYTIQINGTAPAQNYVVTDDSSGNVVASDAYSSGHAIQFDGMSMSISGSPVDGDQFTVQPSTADLHVFDVLDRAVAHLTTPARSGAQVSQANATDLRDIDAVMRNMQNVRSQVGETMNNLDNTQTRMSALKLNAQTEKSNAEDLDMVQGISDFQSQQTGYQAALQTYAMVQRMSLLQFITS
;
A
#
# COMPACT_ATOMS: atom_id res chain seq x y z
N MET A 1 69.37 50.20 -27.57
CA MET A 1 68.42 49.51 -28.47
C MET A 1 68.43 47.96 -28.34
N ARG A 2 69.48 47.26 -27.98
CA ARG A 2 69.50 45.78 -27.85
C ARG A 2 68.60 45.23 -26.78
N ILE A 3 68.41 45.91 -25.62
CA ILE A 3 67.52 45.47 -24.52
C ILE A 3 66.04 45.62 -24.89
N SER A 4 65.68 46.62 -25.72
CA SER A 4 64.33 46.84 -26.23
C SER A 4 63.83 45.76 -27.18
N THR A 5 64.69 45.26 -28.06
CA THR A 5 64.40 44.24 -29.07
C THR A 5 64.23 42.84 -28.43
N ALA A 6 65.10 42.48 -27.45
CA ALA A 6 64.95 41.23 -26.67
C ALA A 6 63.66 41.19 -25.91
N ASN A 7 63.30 42.29 -25.21
CA ASN A 7 62.04 42.37 -24.47
C ASN A 7 60.80 42.33 -25.37
N THR A 8 60.89 42.91 -26.58
CA THR A 8 59.79 42.84 -27.56
C THR A 8 59.60 41.39 -28.11
N PHE A 9 60.68 40.67 -28.27
CA PHE A 9 60.69 39.27 -28.71
C PHE A 9 60.05 38.38 -27.61
N ASP A 10 60.51 38.49 -26.35
CA ASP A 10 59.97 37.70 -25.22
C ASP A 10 58.50 37.99 -25.00
N ASN A 11 58.06 39.25 -25.10
CA ASN A 11 56.62 39.62 -25.00
C ASN A 11 55.79 39.01 -26.17
N THR A 12 56.32 38.93 -27.38
CA THR A 12 55.63 38.35 -28.51
C THR A 12 55.49 36.84 -28.39
N VAL A 13 56.54 36.14 -27.95
CA VAL A 13 56.55 34.74 -27.64
C VAL A 13 55.56 34.41 -26.49
N SER A 14 55.57 35.18 -25.42
CA SER A 14 54.65 35.06 -24.31
C SER A 14 53.19 35.23 -24.76
N THR A 15 52.89 36.19 -25.65
CA THR A 15 51.57 36.43 -26.25
C THR A 15 51.14 35.25 -27.13
N LEU A 16 52.06 34.69 -27.94
CA LEU A 16 51.80 33.50 -28.75
C LEU A 16 51.45 32.28 -27.91
N MET A 17 52.24 32.03 -26.86
CA MET A 17 51.94 30.93 -25.92
C MET A 17 50.60 31.09 -25.21
N SER A 18 50.26 32.30 -24.78
CA SER A 18 48.96 32.56 -24.14
C SER A 18 47.78 32.32 -25.09
N ARG A 19 47.90 32.75 -26.37
CA ARG A 19 46.89 32.52 -27.41
C ARG A 19 46.75 31.03 -27.76
N GLN A 20 47.87 30.29 -27.80
CA GLN A 20 47.83 28.84 -28.00
C GLN A 20 47.11 28.11 -26.86
N LEU A 21 47.36 28.48 -25.60
CA LEU A 21 46.66 27.93 -24.43
C LEU A 21 45.16 28.26 -24.47
N GLN A 22 44.79 29.48 -24.86
CA GLN A 22 43.36 29.86 -25.00
C GLN A 22 42.67 29.04 -26.10
N LEU A 23 43.35 28.83 -27.24
CA LEU A 23 42.82 28.01 -28.33
C LEU A 23 42.61 26.55 -27.89
N GLN A 24 43.59 25.96 -27.20
CA GLN A 24 43.48 24.62 -26.63
C GLN A 24 42.35 24.53 -25.63
N LYS A 25 42.18 25.54 -24.76
CA LYS A 25 41.05 25.60 -23.79
C LYS A 25 39.72 25.61 -24.52
N SER A 26 39.52 26.49 -25.50
CA SER A 26 38.29 26.56 -26.29
C SER A 26 38.02 25.27 -27.05
N GLN A 27 39.05 24.61 -27.59
CA GLN A 27 38.93 23.31 -28.22
C GLN A 27 38.44 22.23 -27.21
N THR A 28 38.99 22.19 -26.02
CA THR A 28 38.57 21.28 -24.96
C THR A 28 37.14 21.55 -24.53
N GLN A 29 36.73 22.80 -24.36
CA GLN A 29 35.36 23.19 -24.03
C GLN A 29 34.36 22.79 -25.12
N LEU A 30 34.69 23.02 -26.41
CA LEU A 30 33.87 22.59 -27.55
C LEU A 30 33.73 21.07 -27.63
N THR A 31 34.83 20.34 -27.40
CA THR A 31 34.85 18.87 -27.47
C THR A 31 34.05 18.24 -26.30
N SER A 32 34.16 18.83 -25.11
CA SER A 32 33.44 18.34 -23.92
C SER A 32 32.00 18.85 -23.82
N GLY A 33 31.64 19.92 -24.53
CA GLY A 33 30.36 20.64 -24.38
C GLY A 33 30.23 21.39 -23.05
N LYS A 34 31.35 21.54 -22.30
CA LYS A 34 31.36 22.16 -20.97
C LYS A 34 32.15 23.46 -20.96
N ARG A 35 31.60 24.51 -20.35
CA ARG A 35 32.27 25.76 -20.06
C ARG A 35 33.32 25.59 -18.98
N ILE A 36 32.99 24.77 -17.95
CA ILE A 36 33.86 24.48 -16.79
C ILE A 36 34.42 23.07 -16.97
N SER A 37 35.71 22.94 -17.22
CA SER A 37 36.40 21.65 -17.27
C SER A 37 37.17 21.35 -15.98
N GLN A 38 37.62 22.37 -15.28
CA GLN A 38 38.33 22.27 -13.99
C GLN A 38 37.76 23.27 -12.98
N ALA A 39 37.83 22.93 -11.69
CA ALA A 39 37.34 23.82 -10.62
C ALA A 39 38.05 25.19 -10.59
N SER A 40 39.27 25.28 -11.17
CA SER A 40 40.01 26.53 -11.32
C SER A 40 39.46 27.48 -12.40
N ASP A 41 38.60 26.97 -13.33
CA ASP A 41 38.00 27.81 -14.37
C ASP A 41 36.92 28.74 -13.81
N ASP A 42 36.08 28.19 -12.95
CA ASP A 42 35.03 28.90 -12.22
C ASP A 42 34.70 28.13 -10.91
N PRO A 43 35.28 28.50 -9.77
CA PRO A 43 35.07 27.77 -8.52
C PRO A 43 33.63 27.78 -8.03
N THR A 44 32.90 28.87 -8.31
CA THR A 44 31.48 29.02 -7.89
C THR A 44 30.57 28.17 -8.74
N GLY A 45 30.73 28.22 -10.07
CA GLY A 45 29.99 27.39 -11.00
C GLY A 45 30.27 25.90 -10.80
N ALA A 46 31.55 25.53 -10.60
CA ALA A 46 31.92 24.15 -10.30
C ALA A 46 31.28 23.63 -9.00
N ALA A 47 31.28 24.45 -7.94
CA ALA A 47 30.62 24.08 -6.68
C ALA A 47 29.09 23.96 -6.81
N GLN A 48 28.47 24.76 -7.66
CA GLN A 48 27.03 24.67 -7.94
C GLN A 48 26.73 23.41 -8.77
N ALA A 49 27.49 23.14 -9.82
CA ALA A 49 27.34 21.94 -10.64
C ALA A 49 27.49 20.65 -9.79
N GLU A 50 28.45 20.61 -8.87
CA GLU A 50 28.63 19.46 -7.96
C GLU A 50 27.45 19.30 -6.98
N ARG A 51 26.90 20.39 -6.44
CA ARG A 51 25.69 20.32 -5.59
C ARG A 51 24.48 19.77 -6.38
N SER A 52 24.24 20.28 -7.60
CA SER A 52 23.17 19.79 -8.45
C SER A 52 23.38 18.32 -8.84
N ARG A 53 24.62 17.90 -9.09
CA ARG A 53 24.98 16.50 -9.38
C ARG A 53 24.71 15.58 -8.18
N ALA A 54 25.05 16.01 -6.98
CA ALA A 54 24.75 15.28 -5.75
C ALA A 54 23.24 15.18 -5.50
N GLU A 55 22.50 16.24 -5.83
CA GLU A 55 21.04 16.25 -5.72
C GLU A 55 20.37 15.29 -6.72
N ILE A 56 20.80 15.31 -7.99
CA ILE A 56 20.35 14.34 -9.00
C ILE A 56 20.59 12.91 -8.54
N SER A 57 21.79 12.62 -8.01
CA SER A 57 22.12 11.29 -7.48
C SER A 57 21.19 10.85 -6.33
N ARG A 58 20.82 11.76 -5.43
CA ARG A 58 19.85 11.48 -4.34
C ARG A 58 18.46 11.21 -4.89
N ILE A 59 17.99 12.06 -5.82
CA ILE A 59 16.69 11.87 -6.47
C ILE A 59 16.64 10.53 -7.19
N ASP A 60 17.72 10.13 -7.86
CA ASP A 60 17.79 8.83 -8.55
C ASP A 60 17.78 7.64 -7.58
N ALA A 61 18.37 7.79 -6.39
CA ALA A 61 18.29 6.79 -5.33
C ALA A 61 16.86 6.66 -4.79
N ASP A 62 16.21 7.80 -4.50
CA ASP A 62 14.82 7.85 -4.04
C ASP A 62 13.84 7.33 -5.10
N ASN A 63 14.06 7.62 -6.38
CA ASN A 63 13.26 7.07 -7.48
C ASN A 63 13.31 5.54 -7.55
N ARG A 64 14.47 4.91 -7.31
CA ARG A 64 14.57 3.44 -7.25
C ARG A 64 13.79 2.88 -6.06
N ALA A 65 13.86 3.52 -4.90
CA ALA A 65 13.09 3.13 -3.72
C ALA A 65 11.57 3.28 -3.96
N LEU A 66 11.15 4.38 -4.60
CA LEU A 66 9.78 4.64 -4.99
C LEU A 66 9.24 3.58 -5.96
N GLN A 67 10.02 3.21 -6.99
CA GLN A 67 9.64 2.15 -7.94
C GLN A 67 9.49 0.78 -7.26
N ALA A 68 10.38 0.45 -6.31
CA ALA A 68 10.24 -0.78 -5.53
C ALA A 68 8.93 -0.77 -4.71
N SER A 69 8.59 0.36 -4.11
CA SER A 69 7.32 0.54 -3.38
C SER A 69 6.10 0.42 -4.30
N GLN A 70 6.10 1.07 -5.46
CA GLN A 70 5.01 0.97 -6.45
C GLN A 70 4.78 -0.49 -6.88
N ASN A 71 5.85 -1.23 -7.16
CA ASN A 71 5.76 -2.66 -7.50
C ASN A 71 5.18 -3.48 -6.35
N ALA A 72 5.64 -3.26 -5.12
CA ALA A 72 5.13 -3.96 -3.93
C ALA A 72 3.65 -3.66 -3.68
N MET A 73 3.22 -2.41 -3.80
CA MET A 73 1.82 -2.01 -3.64
C MET A 73 0.92 -2.57 -4.75
N THR A 74 1.39 -2.59 -6.00
CA THR A 74 0.68 -3.22 -7.12
C THR A 74 0.47 -4.71 -6.91
N LEU A 75 1.51 -5.42 -6.46
CA LEU A 75 1.41 -6.85 -6.13
C LEU A 75 0.49 -7.10 -4.93
N SER A 76 0.51 -6.22 -3.94
CA SER A 76 -0.37 -6.29 -2.76
C SER A 76 -1.82 -6.04 -3.13
N GLU A 77 -2.10 -5.04 -3.97
CA GLU A 77 -3.44 -4.75 -4.49
C GLU A 77 -3.99 -5.95 -5.29
N SER A 78 -3.18 -6.52 -6.20
CA SER A 78 -3.54 -7.73 -6.94
C SER A 78 -3.81 -8.90 -6.00
N GLY A 79 -2.98 -9.11 -4.96
CA GLY A 79 -3.18 -10.15 -3.96
C GLY A 79 -4.49 -9.98 -3.17
N LEU A 80 -4.83 -8.76 -2.78
CA LEU A 80 -6.11 -8.46 -2.13
C LEU A 80 -7.30 -8.62 -3.08
N GLY A 81 -7.12 -8.35 -4.38
CA GLY A 81 -8.08 -8.63 -5.43
C GLY A 81 -8.39 -10.14 -5.53
N ASP A 82 -7.34 -10.94 -5.71
CA ASP A 82 -7.45 -12.41 -5.76
C ASP A 82 -8.11 -12.97 -4.48
N ALA A 83 -7.76 -12.43 -3.30
CA ALA A 83 -8.37 -12.80 -2.04
C ALA A 83 -9.88 -12.48 -1.99
N THR A 84 -10.27 -11.31 -2.50
CA THR A 84 -11.68 -10.91 -2.59
C THR A 84 -12.48 -11.85 -3.49
N ASP A 85 -11.90 -12.27 -4.63
CA ASP A 85 -12.54 -13.21 -5.56
C ASP A 85 -12.72 -14.60 -4.93
N ILE A 86 -11.75 -15.07 -4.14
CA ILE A 86 -11.88 -16.32 -3.38
C ILE A 86 -12.99 -16.21 -2.32
N LEU A 87 -13.02 -15.11 -1.57
CA LEU A 87 -14.07 -14.88 -0.58
C LEU A 87 -15.46 -14.82 -1.20
N GLN A 88 -15.60 -14.25 -2.41
CA GLN A 88 -16.83 -14.27 -3.16
C GLN A 88 -17.27 -15.70 -3.53
N GLN A 89 -16.35 -16.56 -3.97
CA GLN A 89 -16.63 -17.97 -4.25
C GLN A 89 -17.03 -18.74 -2.99
N ILE A 90 -16.42 -18.44 -1.84
CA ILE A 90 -16.80 -19.01 -0.55
C ILE A 90 -18.21 -18.56 -0.18
N ARG A 91 -18.51 -17.26 -0.31
CA ARG A 91 -19.84 -16.72 -0.08
C ARG A 91 -20.92 -17.41 -0.91
N GLU A 92 -20.69 -17.60 -2.21
CA GLU A 92 -21.60 -18.33 -3.09
C GLU A 92 -21.79 -19.79 -2.66
N THR A 93 -20.71 -20.42 -2.19
CA THR A 93 -20.77 -21.80 -1.65
C THR A 93 -21.58 -21.86 -0.37
N LEU A 94 -21.47 -20.86 0.52
CA LEU A 94 -22.26 -20.77 1.75
C LEU A 94 -23.73 -20.48 1.44
N VAL A 95 -24.05 -19.64 0.47
CA VAL A 95 -25.43 -19.42 0.01
C VAL A 95 -26.07 -20.74 -0.46
N GLN A 96 -25.31 -21.53 -1.22
CA GLN A 96 -25.77 -22.88 -1.63
C GLN A 96 -26.00 -23.78 -0.42
N ALA A 97 -25.07 -23.77 0.55
CA ALA A 97 -25.15 -24.63 1.73
C ALA A 97 -26.32 -24.29 2.67
N GLY A 98 -26.88 -23.09 2.56
CA GLY A 98 -28.06 -22.65 3.31
C GLY A 98 -29.38 -23.25 2.84
N ASP A 99 -29.41 -23.94 1.69
CA ASP A 99 -30.60 -24.64 1.24
C ASP A 99 -30.88 -25.85 2.16
N GLY A 100 -32.06 -25.83 2.76
CA GLY A 100 -32.52 -26.89 3.66
C GLY A 100 -32.68 -28.25 3.02
N SER A 101 -32.69 -28.35 1.70
CA SER A 101 -32.81 -29.62 0.94
C SER A 101 -31.51 -30.42 0.89
N TYR A 102 -30.34 -29.80 1.17
CA TYR A 102 -29.04 -30.49 1.15
C TYR A 102 -28.91 -31.50 2.29
N THR A 103 -28.43 -32.69 1.93
CA THR A 103 -28.05 -33.74 2.89
C THR A 103 -26.71 -33.44 3.57
N ASP A 104 -26.42 -34.10 4.68
CA ASP A 104 -25.11 -33.99 5.36
C ASP A 104 -23.93 -34.32 4.43
N THR A 105 -24.11 -35.27 3.48
CA THR A 105 -23.09 -35.64 2.49
C THR A 105 -22.80 -34.50 1.51
N GLU A 106 -23.85 -33.83 1.02
CA GLU A 106 -23.71 -32.70 0.12
C GLU A 106 -23.11 -31.49 0.82
N ARG A 107 -23.52 -31.18 2.06
CA ARG A 107 -22.90 -30.14 2.89
C ARG A 107 -21.41 -30.41 3.12
N LYS A 108 -21.03 -31.68 3.38
CA LYS A 108 -19.63 -32.08 3.51
C LYS A 108 -18.83 -31.87 2.24
N ALA A 109 -19.43 -32.08 1.07
CA ALA A 109 -18.77 -31.77 -0.21
C ALA A 109 -18.53 -30.26 -0.39
N LEU A 110 -19.49 -29.40 0.00
CA LEU A 110 -19.33 -27.94 0.03
C LEU A 110 -18.26 -27.50 1.04
N ALA A 111 -18.20 -28.17 2.21
CA ALA A 111 -17.14 -27.90 3.19
C ALA A 111 -15.74 -28.21 2.63
N THR A 112 -15.57 -29.29 1.89
CA THR A 112 -14.31 -29.61 1.21
C THR A 112 -13.93 -28.52 0.21
N LYS A 113 -14.89 -28.02 -0.57
CA LYS A 113 -14.64 -26.90 -1.50
C LYS A 113 -14.20 -25.62 -0.77
N ILE A 114 -14.81 -25.31 0.40
CA ILE A 114 -14.38 -24.17 1.23
C ILE A 114 -12.96 -24.38 1.77
N GLN A 115 -12.59 -25.61 2.17
CA GLN A 115 -11.22 -25.92 2.61
C GLN A 115 -10.19 -25.71 1.49
N ASP A 116 -10.51 -26.08 0.25
CA ASP A 116 -9.62 -25.84 -0.90
C ASP A 116 -9.47 -24.32 -1.16
N LEU A 117 -10.55 -23.57 -1.09
CA LEU A 117 -10.53 -22.12 -1.24
C LEU A 117 -9.78 -21.44 -0.08
N ARG A 118 -9.94 -21.92 1.16
CA ARG A 118 -9.16 -21.46 2.31
C ARG A 118 -7.65 -21.67 2.11
N SER A 119 -7.26 -22.81 1.56
CA SER A 119 -5.85 -23.12 1.27
C SER A 119 -5.27 -22.17 0.21
N GLN A 120 -6.07 -21.81 -0.80
CA GLN A 120 -5.69 -20.79 -1.79
C GLN A 120 -5.55 -19.42 -1.16
N LEU A 121 -6.50 -19.01 -0.31
CA LEU A 121 -6.45 -17.75 0.42
C LEU A 121 -5.23 -17.68 1.34
N PHE A 122 -4.89 -18.77 2.02
CA PHE A 122 -3.69 -18.87 2.85
C PHE A 122 -2.40 -18.69 2.03
N THR A 123 -2.35 -19.23 0.81
CA THR A 123 -1.23 -19.01 -0.12
C THR A 123 -1.12 -17.55 -0.53
N ILE A 124 -2.25 -16.87 -0.76
CA ILE A 124 -2.27 -15.42 -1.07
C ILE A 124 -1.79 -14.61 0.14
N ALA A 125 -2.25 -14.91 1.34
CA ALA A 125 -1.82 -14.24 2.57
C ALA A 125 -0.30 -14.34 2.83
N ASN A 126 0.34 -15.37 2.27
CA ASN A 126 1.79 -15.60 2.33
C ASN A 126 2.51 -15.31 0.99
N ARG A 127 1.89 -14.51 0.10
CA ARG A 127 2.51 -14.15 -1.20
C ARG A 127 3.74 -13.27 -1.02
N THR A 128 4.75 -13.50 -1.90
CA THR A 128 6.00 -12.73 -1.92
C THR A 128 6.09 -11.83 -3.16
N ASP A 129 6.99 -10.86 -3.13
CA ASP A 129 7.28 -9.90 -4.22
C ASP A 129 8.21 -10.46 -5.32
N GLY A 130 8.51 -11.76 -5.30
CA GLY A 130 9.47 -12.39 -6.22
C GLY A 130 10.94 -12.25 -5.80
N ALA A 131 11.29 -11.29 -4.94
CA ALA A 131 12.59 -11.17 -4.30
C ALA A 131 12.67 -11.92 -2.96
N GLY A 132 11.54 -12.52 -2.54
CA GLY A 132 11.43 -13.30 -1.31
C GLY A 132 10.86 -12.51 -0.12
N ASN A 133 10.51 -11.23 -0.27
CA ASN A 133 9.86 -10.47 0.79
C ASN A 133 8.35 -10.72 0.76
N TYR A 134 7.76 -10.93 1.91
CA TYR A 134 6.32 -11.15 2.04
C TYR A 134 5.55 -9.83 1.96
N LEU A 135 4.50 -9.79 1.13
CA LEU A 135 3.70 -8.58 0.88
C LEU A 135 2.88 -8.15 2.10
N PHE A 136 2.45 -9.10 2.93
CA PHE A 136 1.57 -8.90 4.08
C PHE A 136 2.28 -9.10 5.43
N SER A 137 3.61 -9.00 5.46
CA SER A 137 4.41 -9.24 6.68
C SER A 137 4.45 -8.07 7.67
N GLY A 138 3.91 -6.91 7.29
CA GLY A 138 4.09 -5.71 8.09
C GLY A 138 5.57 -5.28 8.13
N GLN A 139 6.12 -5.03 9.31
CA GLN A 139 7.55 -4.74 9.49
C GLN A 139 8.44 -5.99 9.54
N GLY A 140 7.83 -7.18 9.61
CA GLY A 140 8.55 -8.44 9.66
C GLY A 140 9.06 -8.88 8.28
N SER A 141 10.25 -9.47 8.23
CA SER A 141 10.83 -10.01 6.99
C SER A 141 11.38 -11.43 7.12
N GLY A 142 11.31 -12.01 8.31
CA GLY A 142 12.04 -13.26 8.64
C GLY A 142 11.32 -14.56 8.30
N GLY A 143 10.07 -14.55 7.81
CA GLY A 143 9.30 -15.76 7.54
C GLY A 143 7.88 -15.44 7.06
N PRO A 144 7.09 -16.50 6.76
CA PRO A 144 5.71 -16.32 6.32
C PRO A 144 4.89 -15.57 7.39
N PRO A 145 4.12 -14.53 7.02
CA PRO A 145 3.35 -13.74 7.97
C PRO A 145 2.19 -14.52 8.62
N PHE A 146 1.66 -15.52 7.95
CA PHE A 146 0.60 -16.40 8.47
C PHE A 146 1.10 -17.82 8.61
N VAL A 147 0.85 -18.41 9.77
CA VAL A 147 1.21 -19.80 10.07
C VAL A 147 -0.05 -20.55 10.48
N ASP A 148 -0.30 -21.68 9.81
CA ASP A 148 -1.42 -22.56 10.15
C ASP A 148 -1.06 -23.41 11.36
N GLN A 149 -1.84 -23.30 12.42
CA GLN A 149 -1.65 -23.99 13.69
C GLN A 149 -2.94 -24.69 14.11
N ASN A 150 -2.84 -25.58 15.11
CA ASN A 150 -4.04 -26.16 15.72
C ASN A 150 -4.90 -25.03 16.33
N GLY A 151 -6.05 -24.75 15.70
CA GLY A 151 -6.96 -23.65 16.09
C GLY A 151 -6.99 -22.49 15.11
N GLY A 152 -6.48 -22.67 13.88
CA GLY A 152 -6.59 -21.71 12.79
C GLY A 152 -5.27 -21.09 12.36
N ALA A 153 -5.30 -20.35 11.26
CA ALA A 153 -4.14 -19.61 10.77
C ALA A 153 -4.00 -18.31 11.56
N LYS A 154 -2.79 -18.03 12.07
CA LYS A 154 -2.49 -16.85 12.89
C LYS A 154 -1.40 -16.01 12.24
N TYR A 155 -1.57 -14.70 12.37
CA TYR A 155 -0.55 -13.73 11.99
C TYR A 155 0.61 -13.78 12.99
N VAL A 156 1.83 -14.00 12.48
CA VAL A 156 3.09 -14.00 13.24
C VAL A 156 4.04 -12.90 12.75
N GLY A 157 3.59 -12.07 11.82
CA GLY A 157 4.32 -10.90 11.35
C GLY A 157 4.39 -9.79 12.42
N VAL A 158 5.01 -8.68 12.06
CA VAL A 158 5.12 -7.50 12.94
C VAL A 158 4.22 -6.41 12.42
N ALA A 159 3.43 -5.82 13.31
CA ALA A 159 2.51 -4.73 12.99
C ALA A 159 3.18 -3.55 12.28
N GLY A 160 2.47 -2.91 11.37
CA GLY A 160 2.93 -1.74 10.62
C GLY A 160 3.40 -2.09 9.21
N THR A 161 4.23 -1.24 8.62
CA THR A 161 4.74 -1.40 7.25
C THR A 161 6.25 -1.32 7.22
N ASN A 162 6.90 -2.18 6.44
CA ASN A 162 8.30 -2.03 6.11
C ASN A 162 8.45 -0.90 5.09
N GLN A 163 9.44 -0.04 5.26
CA GLN A 163 9.63 1.14 4.42
C GLN A 163 11.03 1.19 3.85
N THR A 164 11.14 1.72 2.63
CA THR A 164 12.41 2.01 1.96
C THR A 164 12.50 3.49 1.63
N GLY A 165 13.72 3.98 1.36
CA GLY A 165 13.98 5.38 1.05
C GLY A 165 14.90 6.04 2.07
N VAL A 166 15.61 7.07 1.64
CA VAL A 166 16.59 7.79 2.49
C VAL A 166 15.95 9.00 3.19
N PHE A 167 15.03 9.67 2.53
CA PHE A 167 14.38 10.89 3.00
C PHE A 167 12.88 10.76 3.23
N ASN A 168 12.20 9.93 2.41
CA ASN A 168 10.80 9.61 2.56
C ASN A 168 10.66 8.10 2.71
N GLY A 169 9.88 7.67 3.70
CA GLY A 169 9.56 6.26 3.85
C GLY A 169 8.52 5.83 2.81
N TYR A 170 8.88 4.91 1.93
CA TYR A 170 7.98 4.30 0.96
C TYR A 170 7.65 2.88 1.40
N PRO A 171 6.37 2.49 1.51
CA PRO A 171 5.98 1.17 2.00
C PRO A 171 6.39 0.07 1.02
N LEU A 172 6.98 -1.00 1.54
CA LEU A 172 7.32 -2.23 0.78
C LEU A 172 6.42 -3.41 1.13
N SER A 173 5.59 -3.27 2.15
CA SER A 173 4.68 -4.31 2.65
C SER A 173 3.44 -3.67 3.25
N ILE A 174 2.43 -4.49 3.50
CA ILE A 174 1.20 -4.12 4.21
C ILE A 174 1.15 -4.90 5.53
N ASP A 175 0.52 -4.31 6.54
CA ASP A 175 0.17 -5.06 7.75
C ASP A 175 -0.96 -6.06 7.43
N GLY A 176 -0.61 -7.33 7.37
CA GLY A 176 -1.55 -8.41 7.04
C GLY A 176 -2.70 -8.54 8.04
N ARG A 177 -2.53 -8.11 9.29
CA ARG A 177 -3.61 -8.12 10.29
C ARG A 177 -4.77 -7.23 9.86
N LEU A 178 -4.47 -6.04 9.30
CA LEU A 178 -5.51 -5.13 8.83
C LEU A 178 -6.43 -5.78 7.80
N ALA A 179 -5.87 -6.60 6.90
CA ALA A 179 -6.63 -7.26 5.85
C ALA A 179 -7.33 -8.54 6.33
N PHE A 180 -6.64 -9.37 7.14
CA PHE A 180 -7.06 -10.74 7.42
C PHE A 180 -7.54 -11.00 8.86
N GLU A 181 -7.27 -10.09 9.83
CA GLU A 181 -7.59 -10.32 11.25
C GLU A 181 -8.35 -9.18 11.93
N GLN A 182 -8.60 -8.06 11.27
CA GLN A 182 -9.22 -6.89 11.90
C GLN A 182 -10.52 -6.47 11.20
N ALA A 183 -11.29 -7.44 10.72
CA ALA A 183 -12.64 -7.15 10.27
C ALA A 183 -13.56 -6.90 11.46
N ASN A 184 -14.52 -6.00 11.31
CA ASN A 184 -15.55 -5.77 12.31
C ASN A 184 -16.51 -6.96 12.36
N SER A 185 -16.74 -7.50 13.55
CA SER A 185 -17.68 -8.60 13.76
C SER A 185 -19.14 -8.18 13.53
N GLY A 186 -20.01 -9.13 13.26
CA GLY A 186 -21.43 -8.88 13.09
C GLY A 186 -21.77 -8.07 11.84
N ASN A 187 -22.79 -7.22 11.95
CA ASN A 187 -23.18 -6.30 10.87
C ASN A 187 -22.31 -5.03 10.82
N GLY A 188 -21.26 -4.95 11.65
CA GLY A 188 -20.35 -3.81 11.78
C GLY A 188 -20.74 -2.85 12.93
N SER A 189 -21.88 -3.04 13.56
CA SER A 189 -22.34 -2.26 14.72
C SER A 189 -22.61 -3.17 15.91
N PHE A 190 -23.22 -4.32 15.68
CA PHE A 190 -23.49 -5.31 16.70
C PHE A 190 -23.48 -6.73 16.11
N VAL A 191 -23.40 -7.73 16.98
CA VAL A 191 -23.40 -9.16 16.67
C VAL A 191 -24.62 -9.78 17.34
N THR A 192 -25.47 -10.46 16.57
CA THR A 192 -26.55 -11.31 17.09
C THR A 192 -26.07 -12.75 17.13
N ASP A 193 -26.37 -13.48 18.21
CA ASP A 193 -26.09 -14.90 18.30
C ASP A 193 -27.19 -15.64 19.05
N ALA A 194 -27.32 -16.94 18.78
CA ALA A 194 -28.14 -17.80 19.61
C ALA A 194 -27.42 -18.04 20.94
N GLY A 195 -27.98 -17.50 22.01
CA GLY A 195 -27.48 -17.72 23.35
C GLY A 195 -27.77 -19.15 23.84
N THR A 196 -28.19 -19.26 25.09
CA THR A 196 -28.55 -20.55 25.66
C THR A 196 -29.95 -20.96 25.21
N ASN A 197 -30.03 -22.02 24.43
CA ASN A 197 -31.30 -22.66 24.12
C ASN A 197 -31.56 -23.79 25.12
N VAL A 198 -32.66 -23.69 25.79
CA VAL A 198 -33.02 -24.57 26.95
C VAL A 198 -33.75 -25.84 26.52
N ASN A 199 -33.75 -26.15 25.23
CA ASN A 199 -34.37 -27.39 24.73
C ASN A 199 -33.67 -28.62 25.29
N THR A 200 -34.22 -29.17 26.34
CA THR A 200 -33.76 -30.41 26.97
C THR A 200 -34.15 -31.60 26.10
N GLY A 201 -33.22 -32.02 25.25
CA GLY A 201 -33.31 -33.26 24.48
C GLY A 201 -33.53 -33.09 22.96
N ASP A 202 -34.02 -31.95 22.50
CA ASP A 202 -34.19 -31.65 21.07
C ASP A 202 -33.26 -30.53 20.62
N ALA A 203 -32.88 -30.55 19.32
CA ALA A 203 -32.09 -29.51 18.74
C ALA A 203 -32.85 -28.16 18.73
N PRO A 204 -32.18 -27.00 18.88
CA PRO A 204 -32.80 -25.68 18.79
C PRO A 204 -33.71 -25.55 17.58
N GLN A 205 -34.93 -24.99 17.80
CA GLN A 205 -35.95 -24.82 16.78
C GLN A 205 -36.17 -23.36 16.38
N ALA A 206 -35.39 -22.44 16.96
CA ALA A 206 -35.41 -21.01 16.64
C ALA A 206 -34.02 -20.47 16.37
N TRP A 207 -33.96 -19.39 15.61
CA TRP A 207 -32.76 -18.70 15.23
C TRP A 207 -32.98 -17.20 15.08
N VAL A 208 -31.95 -16.39 15.31
CA VAL A 208 -31.96 -14.93 15.18
C VAL A 208 -31.25 -14.52 13.88
N ASP A 209 -31.77 -13.51 13.19
CA ASP A 209 -31.13 -12.94 12.02
C ASP A 209 -29.94 -12.02 12.40
N THR A 210 -29.24 -11.51 11.42
CA THR A 210 -28.06 -10.65 11.61
C THR A 210 -28.41 -9.25 12.12
N GLY A 211 -29.69 -8.88 12.14
CA GLY A 211 -30.18 -7.57 12.50
C GLY A 211 -29.73 -6.44 11.58
N SER A 212 -30.33 -5.29 11.78
CA SER A 212 -29.99 -4.05 11.08
C SER A 212 -29.98 -2.86 12.03
N LEU A 213 -29.13 -1.88 11.75
CA LEU A 213 -29.08 -0.62 12.45
C LEU A 213 -30.12 0.34 11.86
N ILE A 214 -31.05 0.83 12.71
CA ILE A 214 -32.12 1.76 12.32
C ILE A 214 -31.73 3.19 12.68
N ASP A 215 -31.22 3.40 13.89
CA ASP A 215 -30.77 4.72 14.36
C ASP A 215 -29.37 4.63 15.01
N PRO A 216 -28.32 5.08 14.32
CA PRO A 216 -26.97 5.07 14.88
C PRO A 216 -26.81 5.92 16.15
N LYS A 217 -27.68 6.91 16.36
CA LYS A 217 -27.58 7.82 17.51
C LYS A 217 -28.14 7.22 18.78
N ALA A 218 -29.00 6.21 18.66
CA ALA A 218 -29.60 5.51 19.78
C ALA A 218 -28.76 4.35 20.30
N LEU A 219 -27.67 3.98 19.60
CA LEU A 219 -26.77 2.91 20.05
C LEU A 219 -26.09 3.27 21.35
N THR A 220 -26.21 2.40 22.34
CA THR A 220 -25.59 2.53 23.66
C THR A 220 -24.18 1.92 23.73
N GLY A 221 -23.89 0.94 22.86
CA GLY A 221 -22.68 0.12 22.94
C GLY A 221 -22.73 -0.95 24.03
N HIS A 222 -23.92 -1.22 24.59
CA HIS A 222 -24.11 -2.27 25.59
C HIS A 222 -24.38 -3.63 24.93
N GLY A 223 -24.20 -4.71 25.70
CA GLY A 223 -24.71 -6.04 25.39
C GLY A 223 -26.17 -6.18 25.83
N TYR A 224 -26.93 -7.03 25.17
CA TYR A 224 -28.32 -7.33 25.50
C TYR A 224 -28.59 -8.81 25.42
N THR A 225 -29.46 -9.28 26.32
CA THR A 225 -30.01 -10.62 26.30
C THR A 225 -31.52 -10.56 26.01
N ILE A 226 -31.96 -11.28 24.97
CA ILE A 226 -33.36 -11.44 24.59
C ILE A 226 -33.79 -12.81 25.09
N GLN A 227 -34.69 -12.84 26.05
CA GLN A 227 -35.25 -14.08 26.62
C GLN A 227 -36.66 -14.29 26.14
N ILE A 228 -36.98 -15.52 25.71
CA ILE A 228 -38.35 -15.94 25.41
C ILE A 228 -38.96 -16.58 26.66
N ASN A 229 -40.16 -16.13 27.02
CA ASN A 229 -40.89 -16.63 28.17
C ASN A 229 -42.27 -17.12 27.74
N GLY A 230 -42.78 -18.14 28.44
CA GLY A 230 -44.09 -18.70 28.23
C GLY A 230 -44.17 -19.80 27.20
N THR A 231 -45.32 -20.39 27.03
CA THR A 231 -45.55 -21.50 26.11
C THR A 231 -46.43 -21.06 24.94
N ALA A 232 -46.13 -21.61 23.73
CA ALA A 232 -46.95 -21.32 22.54
C ALA A 232 -48.43 -21.64 22.78
N PRO A 233 -49.38 -20.80 22.30
CA PRO A 233 -49.17 -19.63 21.43
C PRO A 233 -49.01 -18.30 22.19
N ALA A 234 -48.92 -18.29 23.53
CA ALA A 234 -48.89 -17.09 24.37
C ALA A 234 -47.47 -16.77 24.87
N GLN A 235 -46.48 -16.81 23.99
CA GLN A 235 -45.10 -16.46 24.28
C GLN A 235 -44.88 -14.94 24.24
N ASN A 236 -43.96 -14.43 25.05
CA ASN A 236 -43.48 -13.07 24.98
C ASN A 236 -41.93 -13.06 24.97
N TYR A 237 -41.35 -11.98 24.49
CA TYR A 237 -39.92 -11.73 24.61
C TYR A 237 -39.66 -10.61 25.62
N VAL A 238 -38.51 -10.67 26.26
CA VAL A 238 -38.00 -9.63 27.18
C VAL A 238 -36.56 -9.35 26.76
N VAL A 239 -36.27 -8.09 26.47
CA VAL A 239 -34.90 -7.62 26.17
C VAL A 239 -34.34 -6.94 27.40
N THR A 240 -33.26 -7.45 27.93
CA THR A 240 -32.56 -6.92 29.10
C THR A 240 -31.22 -6.35 28.66
N ASP A 241 -30.90 -5.13 29.06
CA ASP A 241 -29.57 -4.54 28.96
C ASP A 241 -28.64 -5.20 29.97
N ASP A 242 -27.62 -5.90 29.52
CA ASP A 242 -26.70 -6.67 30.39
C ASP A 242 -25.84 -5.76 31.28
N SER A 243 -25.67 -4.49 30.92
CA SER A 243 -24.87 -3.52 31.68
C SER A 243 -25.64 -2.91 32.84
N SER A 244 -26.92 -2.60 32.62
CA SER A 244 -27.77 -1.94 33.63
C SER A 244 -28.72 -2.91 34.34
N GLY A 245 -28.97 -4.07 33.76
CA GLY A 245 -29.99 -5.03 34.24
C GLY A 245 -31.42 -4.58 33.96
N ASN A 246 -31.65 -3.50 33.23
CA ASN A 246 -33.00 -2.97 32.97
C ASN A 246 -33.61 -3.64 31.73
N VAL A 247 -34.95 -3.81 31.79
CA VAL A 247 -35.71 -4.23 30.61
C VAL A 247 -35.91 -3.02 29.71
N VAL A 248 -35.42 -3.14 28.45
CA VAL A 248 -35.50 -2.07 27.44
C VAL A 248 -36.64 -2.30 26.44
N ALA A 249 -37.07 -3.54 26.24
CA ALA A 249 -38.21 -3.87 25.41
C ALA A 249 -38.87 -5.18 25.88
N SER A 250 -40.17 -5.27 25.72
CA SER A 250 -40.94 -6.50 26.02
C SER A 250 -42.26 -6.45 25.27
N ASP A 251 -42.57 -7.53 24.52
CA ASP A 251 -43.88 -7.65 23.82
C ASP A 251 -44.18 -9.13 23.54
N ALA A 252 -45.33 -9.40 22.94
CA ALA A 252 -45.69 -10.74 22.46
C ALA A 252 -44.75 -11.23 21.38
N TYR A 253 -44.28 -12.46 21.52
CA TYR A 253 -43.43 -13.08 20.49
C TYR A 253 -44.27 -13.53 19.29
N SER A 254 -43.79 -13.22 18.11
CA SER A 254 -44.31 -13.74 16.85
C SER A 254 -43.13 -14.01 15.91
N SER A 255 -43.04 -15.24 15.40
CA SER A 255 -41.94 -15.69 14.55
C SER A 255 -41.69 -14.76 13.34
N GLY A 256 -40.48 -14.28 13.17
CA GLY A 256 -40.09 -13.39 12.08
C GLY A 256 -40.51 -11.92 12.22
N HIS A 257 -41.19 -11.54 13.32
CA HIS A 257 -41.50 -10.13 13.60
C HIS A 257 -40.25 -9.40 14.11
N ALA A 258 -40.13 -8.11 13.74
CA ALA A 258 -39.02 -7.28 14.13
C ALA A 258 -39.08 -6.90 15.61
N ILE A 259 -38.03 -7.17 16.36
CA ILE A 259 -37.75 -6.71 17.69
C ILE A 259 -36.88 -5.47 17.57
N GLN A 260 -37.36 -4.33 18.12
CA GLN A 260 -36.66 -3.05 18.02
C GLN A 260 -36.36 -2.47 19.38
N PHE A 261 -35.13 -2.07 19.63
CA PHE A 261 -34.67 -1.38 20.83
C PHE A 261 -33.34 -0.66 20.55
N ASP A 262 -33.09 0.44 21.21
CA ASP A 262 -31.86 1.21 21.21
C ASP A 262 -31.23 1.39 19.81
N GLY A 263 -32.07 1.69 18.80
CA GLY A 263 -31.63 1.92 17.41
C GLY A 263 -31.33 0.66 16.60
N MET A 264 -31.53 -0.52 17.15
CA MET A 264 -31.34 -1.82 16.53
C MET A 264 -32.67 -2.47 16.17
N SER A 265 -32.65 -3.31 15.12
CA SER A 265 -33.78 -4.17 14.74
C SER A 265 -33.28 -5.54 14.36
N MET A 266 -33.90 -6.57 14.84
CA MET A 266 -33.62 -7.96 14.50
C MET A 266 -34.91 -8.79 14.59
N SER A 267 -34.89 -10.00 14.02
CA SER A 267 -36.03 -10.92 14.15
C SER A 267 -35.59 -12.30 14.63
N ILE A 268 -36.41 -12.93 15.43
CA ILE A 268 -36.27 -14.33 15.86
C ILE A 268 -37.29 -15.12 15.08
N SER A 269 -36.83 -16.16 14.39
CA SER A 269 -37.67 -17.04 13.57
C SER A 269 -37.71 -18.45 14.15
N GLY A 270 -38.77 -19.18 13.87
CA GLY A 270 -38.95 -20.56 14.34
C GLY A 270 -39.88 -20.66 15.55
N SER A 271 -39.70 -21.73 16.33
CA SER A 271 -40.54 -22.09 17.48
C SER A 271 -39.68 -22.19 18.73
N PRO A 272 -39.27 -21.05 19.33
CA PRO A 272 -38.52 -21.07 20.57
C PRO A 272 -39.35 -21.66 21.71
N VAL A 273 -38.66 -22.13 22.73
CA VAL A 273 -39.32 -22.59 24.00
C VAL A 273 -39.08 -21.64 25.14
N ASP A 274 -39.83 -21.83 26.21
CA ASP A 274 -39.66 -21.03 27.44
C ASP A 274 -38.23 -21.13 27.99
N GLY A 275 -37.62 -19.97 28.22
CA GLY A 275 -36.24 -19.86 28.69
C GLY A 275 -35.17 -19.78 27.60
N ASP A 276 -35.50 -19.92 26.29
CA ASP A 276 -34.55 -19.69 25.22
C ASP A 276 -34.03 -18.27 25.24
N GLN A 277 -32.71 -18.10 25.03
CA GLN A 277 -32.03 -16.82 25.04
C GLN A 277 -31.28 -16.57 23.72
N PHE A 278 -31.33 -15.31 23.29
CA PHE A 278 -30.53 -14.79 22.16
C PHE A 278 -29.74 -13.58 22.67
N THR A 279 -28.53 -13.42 22.18
CA THR A 279 -27.64 -12.35 22.63
C THR A 279 -27.39 -11.34 21.53
N VAL A 280 -27.18 -10.08 21.91
CA VAL A 280 -26.74 -8.99 21.05
C VAL A 280 -25.53 -8.36 21.73
N GLN A 281 -24.38 -8.38 21.07
CA GLN A 281 -23.14 -7.83 21.62
C GLN A 281 -22.60 -6.72 20.71
N PRO A 282 -21.86 -5.73 21.24
CA PRO A 282 -21.20 -4.73 20.42
C PRO A 282 -20.25 -5.37 19.42
N SER A 283 -20.13 -4.79 18.22
CA SER A 283 -19.14 -5.20 17.22
C SER A 283 -17.72 -4.90 17.70
N THR A 284 -16.81 -5.83 17.49
CA THR A 284 -15.37 -5.70 17.76
C THR A 284 -14.57 -5.87 16.48
N ALA A 285 -13.38 -5.25 16.38
CA ALA A 285 -12.51 -5.36 15.21
C ALA A 285 -11.49 -6.49 15.39
N ASP A 286 -11.98 -7.70 15.60
CA ASP A 286 -11.19 -8.90 15.88
C ASP A 286 -11.67 -10.14 15.11
N LEU A 287 -12.39 -9.93 14.01
CA LEU A 287 -12.88 -11.04 13.18
C LEU A 287 -11.77 -11.49 12.22
N HIS A 288 -11.26 -12.70 12.46
CA HIS A 288 -10.19 -13.31 11.68
C HIS A 288 -10.77 -14.12 10.53
N VAL A 289 -10.32 -13.87 9.30
CA VAL A 289 -10.87 -14.54 8.11
C VAL A 289 -10.73 -16.05 8.16
N PHE A 290 -9.58 -16.56 8.62
CA PHE A 290 -9.33 -18.00 8.66
C PHE A 290 -10.19 -18.70 9.73
N ASP A 291 -10.43 -18.06 10.87
CA ASP A 291 -11.32 -18.58 11.92
C ASP A 291 -12.77 -18.64 11.44
N VAL A 292 -13.20 -17.62 10.66
CA VAL A 292 -14.53 -17.62 10.01
C VAL A 292 -14.66 -18.82 9.08
N LEU A 293 -13.65 -19.08 8.23
CA LEU A 293 -13.68 -20.18 7.28
C LEU A 293 -13.64 -21.55 7.98
N ASP A 294 -12.80 -21.69 9.01
CA ASP A 294 -12.69 -22.94 9.77
C ASP A 294 -13.98 -23.24 10.54
N ARG A 295 -14.65 -22.20 11.08
CA ARG A 295 -15.98 -22.32 11.71
C ARG A 295 -17.04 -22.71 10.68
N ALA A 296 -17.05 -22.08 9.49
CA ALA A 296 -17.99 -22.44 8.43
C ALA A 296 -17.84 -23.89 7.98
N VAL A 297 -16.60 -24.38 7.85
CA VAL A 297 -16.31 -25.78 7.58
C VAL A 297 -16.84 -26.68 8.70
N ALA A 298 -16.61 -26.32 9.97
CA ALA A 298 -17.12 -27.07 11.13
C ALA A 298 -18.66 -27.12 11.13
N HIS A 299 -19.31 -26.01 10.84
CA HIS A 299 -20.78 -25.94 10.71
C HIS A 299 -21.31 -26.90 9.63
N LEU A 300 -20.67 -26.98 8.48
CA LEU A 300 -21.11 -27.83 7.37
C LEU A 300 -20.78 -29.30 7.56
N THR A 301 -19.77 -29.64 8.37
CA THR A 301 -19.36 -31.02 8.64
C THR A 301 -20.04 -31.64 9.84
N THR A 302 -20.66 -30.84 10.71
CA THR A 302 -21.41 -31.34 11.89
C THR A 302 -22.71 -32.03 11.41
N PRO A 303 -22.87 -33.32 11.69
CA PRO A 303 -24.03 -34.06 11.22
C PRO A 303 -25.26 -33.82 12.10
N ALA A 304 -26.43 -34.20 11.60
CA ALA A 304 -27.72 -34.25 12.32
C ALA A 304 -28.15 -32.90 12.91
N ARG A 305 -27.86 -31.78 12.22
CA ARG A 305 -28.31 -30.44 12.65
C ARG A 305 -29.79 -30.21 12.28
N SER A 306 -30.51 -29.53 13.17
CA SER A 306 -31.85 -29.05 12.88
C SER A 306 -31.85 -27.96 11.80
N GLY A 307 -33.01 -27.74 11.15
CA GLY A 307 -33.16 -26.65 10.18
C GLY A 307 -32.83 -25.28 10.78
N ALA A 308 -33.20 -25.02 12.04
CA ALA A 308 -32.88 -23.78 12.73
C ALA A 308 -31.37 -23.63 12.99
N GLN A 309 -30.69 -24.70 13.37
CA GLN A 309 -29.22 -24.70 13.53
C GLN A 309 -28.49 -24.44 12.22
N VAL A 310 -28.99 -24.99 11.10
CA VAL A 310 -28.42 -24.75 9.77
C VAL A 310 -28.66 -23.28 9.38
N SER A 311 -29.89 -22.77 9.60
CA SER A 311 -30.21 -21.36 9.31
C SER A 311 -29.37 -20.37 10.14
N GLN A 312 -29.24 -20.61 11.45
CA GLN A 312 -28.41 -19.77 12.33
C GLN A 312 -26.95 -19.77 11.89
N ALA A 313 -26.35 -20.95 11.65
CA ALA A 313 -24.98 -21.07 11.24
C ALA A 313 -24.75 -20.38 9.87
N ASN A 314 -25.63 -20.61 8.92
CA ASN A 314 -25.51 -20.00 7.59
C ASN A 314 -25.66 -18.49 7.64
N ALA A 315 -26.59 -17.95 8.43
CA ALA A 315 -26.75 -16.51 8.64
C ALA A 315 -25.49 -15.89 9.28
N THR A 316 -24.92 -16.55 10.29
CA THR A 316 -23.68 -16.12 10.95
C THR A 316 -22.49 -16.17 9.96
N ASP A 317 -22.31 -17.28 9.26
CA ASP A 317 -21.16 -17.45 8.35
C ASP A 317 -21.21 -16.47 7.16
N LEU A 318 -22.40 -16.25 6.57
CA LEU A 318 -22.57 -15.26 5.50
C LEU A 318 -22.33 -13.82 5.99
N ARG A 319 -22.85 -13.46 7.16
CA ARG A 319 -22.62 -12.16 7.78
C ARG A 319 -21.13 -11.90 7.96
N ASP A 320 -20.42 -12.87 8.52
CA ASP A 320 -19.01 -12.72 8.86
C ASP A 320 -18.11 -12.71 7.61
N ILE A 321 -18.44 -13.50 6.58
CA ILE A 321 -17.79 -13.39 5.26
C ILE A 321 -18.04 -12.03 4.62
N ASP A 322 -19.26 -11.49 4.67
CA ASP A 322 -19.57 -10.17 4.16
C ASP A 322 -18.82 -9.06 4.93
N ALA A 323 -18.61 -9.24 6.23
CA ALA A 323 -17.80 -8.32 7.05
C ALA A 323 -16.32 -8.35 6.66
N VAL A 324 -15.75 -9.55 6.49
CA VAL A 324 -14.37 -9.74 6.01
C VAL A 324 -14.19 -9.14 4.61
N MET A 325 -15.13 -9.37 3.69
CA MET A 325 -15.07 -8.81 2.33
C MET A 325 -15.09 -7.27 2.35
N ARG A 326 -15.95 -6.66 3.17
CA ARG A 326 -15.95 -5.19 3.35
C ARG A 326 -14.62 -4.69 3.87
N ASN A 327 -14.04 -5.36 4.86
CA ASN A 327 -12.72 -5.02 5.40
C ASN A 327 -11.63 -5.12 4.34
N MET A 328 -11.61 -6.20 3.56
CA MET A 328 -10.67 -6.39 2.45
C MET A 328 -10.76 -5.25 1.43
N GLN A 329 -11.98 -4.81 1.07
CA GLN A 329 -12.19 -3.67 0.18
C GLN A 329 -11.70 -2.36 0.77
N ASN A 330 -11.87 -2.14 2.08
CA ASN A 330 -11.33 -0.96 2.77
C ASN A 330 -9.80 -0.92 2.71
N VAL A 331 -9.15 -2.06 2.97
CA VAL A 331 -7.68 -2.16 2.88
C VAL A 331 -7.20 -1.96 1.44
N ARG A 332 -7.90 -2.53 0.43
CA ARG A 332 -7.62 -2.27 -0.99
C ARG A 332 -7.72 -0.78 -1.34
N SER A 333 -8.72 -0.08 -0.82
CA SER A 333 -8.88 1.37 -0.99
C SER A 333 -7.70 2.14 -0.40
N GLN A 334 -7.21 1.76 0.79
CA GLN A 334 -6.02 2.36 1.41
C GLN A 334 -4.75 2.11 0.59
N VAL A 335 -4.60 0.91 0.03
CA VAL A 335 -3.49 0.60 -0.89
C VAL A 335 -3.57 1.46 -2.15
N GLY A 336 -4.76 1.61 -2.74
CA GLY A 336 -5.01 2.47 -3.89
C GLY A 336 -4.68 3.94 -3.60
N GLU A 337 -5.03 4.46 -2.42
CA GLU A 337 -4.64 5.80 -1.98
C GLU A 337 -3.11 5.92 -1.86
N THR A 338 -2.46 4.91 -1.29
CA THR A 338 -1.01 4.86 -1.20
C THR A 338 -0.35 4.90 -2.59
N MET A 339 -0.86 4.13 -3.55
CA MET A 339 -0.37 4.14 -4.94
C MET A 339 -0.53 5.52 -5.59
N ASN A 340 -1.67 6.19 -5.42
CA ASN A 340 -1.86 7.57 -5.90
C ASN A 340 -0.85 8.54 -5.28
N ASN A 341 -0.54 8.40 -3.99
CA ASN A 341 0.46 9.21 -3.30
C ASN A 341 1.88 8.96 -3.83
N LEU A 342 2.20 7.71 -4.17
CA LEU A 342 3.47 7.33 -4.81
C LEU A 342 3.59 7.94 -6.22
N ASP A 343 2.53 7.91 -7.02
CA ASP A 343 2.50 8.50 -8.38
C ASP A 343 2.65 10.03 -8.34
N ASN A 344 2.00 10.70 -7.39
CA ASN A 344 2.17 12.13 -7.16
C ASN A 344 3.62 12.46 -6.74
N THR A 345 4.23 11.59 -5.94
CA THR A 345 5.62 11.73 -5.52
C THR A 345 6.57 11.50 -6.69
N GLN A 346 6.31 10.51 -7.56
CA GLN A 346 7.06 10.28 -8.80
C GLN A 346 7.07 11.53 -9.69
N THR A 347 5.91 12.14 -9.87
CA THR A 347 5.77 13.36 -10.68
C THR A 347 6.59 14.51 -10.08
N ARG A 348 6.51 14.71 -8.77
CA ARG A 348 7.30 15.75 -8.06
C ARG A 348 8.80 15.48 -8.16
N MET A 349 9.25 14.22 -7.98
CA MET A 349 10.65 13.83 -8.13
C MET A 349 11.19 14.09 -9.54
N SER A 350 10.37 13.82 -10.56
CA SER A 350 10.73 14.08 -11.96
C SER A 350 10.92 15.59 -12.22
N ALA A 351 10.06 16.44 -11.67
CA ALA A 351 10.19 17.89 -11.76
C ALA A 351 11.45 18.40 -11.02
N LEU A 352 11.72 17.90 -9.81
CA LEU A 352 12.93 18.24 -9.06
C LEU A 352 14.20 17.81 -9.79
N LYS A 353 14.21 16.62 -10.40
CA LYS A 353 15.33 16.16 -11.20
C LYS A 353 15.58 17.06 -12.41
N LEU A 354 14.52 17.46 -13.13
CA LEU A 354 14.64 18.38 -14.26
C LEU A 354 15.20 19.73 -13.82
N ASN A 355 14.74 20.28 -12.70
CA ASN A 355 15.27 21.53 -12.15
C ASN A 355 16.76 21.41 -11.81
N ALA A 356 17.15 20.35 -11.11
CA ALA A 356 18.56 20.12 -10.77
C ALA A 356 19.44 19.89 -12.02
N GLN A 357 18.90 19.23 -13.05
CA GLN A 357 19.58 19.10 -14.35
C GLN A 357 19.75 20.44 -15.06
N THR A 358 18.72 21.29 -15.04
CA THR A 358 18.76 22.63 -15.61
C THR A 358 19.76 23.52 -14.88
N GLU A 359 19.77 23.51 -13.53
CA GLU A 359 20.76 24.24 -12.74
C GLU A 359 22.19 23.77 -13.02
N LYS A 360 22.40 22.46 -13.12
CA LYS A 360 23.68 21.89 -13.47
C LYS A 360 24.12 22.34 -14.87
N SER A 361 23.22 22.27 -15.86
CA SER A 361 23.48 22.72 -17.25
C SER A 361 23.84 24.21 -17.29
N ASN A 362 23.07 25.07 -16.62
CA ASN A 362 23.36 26.50 -16.54
C ASN A 362 24.70 26.81 -15.88
N ALA A 363 25.12 25.97 -14.93
CA ALA A 363 26.40 26.15 -14.25
C ALA A 363 27.60 25.70 -15.10
N GLU A 364 27.53 24.51 -15.75
CA GLU A 364 28.71 23.88 -16.35
C GLU A 364 28.73 23.79 -17.90
N ASP A 365 27.54 23.86 -18.56
CA ASP A 365 27.49 23.64 -20.02
C ASP A 365 27.94 24.86 -20.79
N LEU A 366 28.51 24.61 -21.99
CA LEU A 366 28.96 25.63 -22.93
C LEU A 366 27.81 26.00 -23.87
N ASP A 367 27.56 27.31 -24.02
CA ASP A 367 26.80 27.79 -25.18
C ASP A 367 27.62 27.50 -26.45
N MET A 368 27.19 26.47 -27.18
CA MET A 368 27.90 26.00 -28.39
C MET A 368 28.01 27.05 -29.46
N VAL A 369 27.02 27.94 -29.63
CA VAL A 369 27.04 29.00 -30.65
C VAL A 369 28.11 30.01 -30.32
N GLN A 370 28.11 30.48 -29.06
CA GLN A 370 29.14 31.40 -28.57
C GLN A 370 30.52 30.74 -28.57
N GLY A 371 30.62 29.48 -28.14
CA GLY A 371 31.86 28.72 -28.07
C GLY A 371 32.53 28.53 -29.47
N ILE A 372 31.73 28.22 -30.49
CA ILE A 372 32.26 28.12 -31.88
C ILE A 372 32.73 29.49 -32.38
N SER A 373 31.97 30.57 -32.11
CA SER A 373 32.36 31.93 -32.49
C SER A 373 33.68 32.35 -31.83
N ASP A 374 33.80 32.09 -30.53
CA ASP A 374 35.04 32.40 -29.77
C ASP A 374 36.22 31.56 -30.26
N PHE A 375 36.02 30.29 -30.55
CA PHE A 375 37.08 29.44 -31.12
C PHE A 375 37.57 29.94 -32.47
N GLN A 376 36.68 30.32 -33.41
CA GLN A 376 37.05 30.88 -34.71
C GLN A 376 37.80 32.21 -34.55
N SER A 377 37.34 33.07 -33.66
CA SER A 377 38.00 34.35 -33.34
C SER A 377 39.42 34.12 -32.77
N GLN A 378 39.58 33.17 -31.87
CA GLN A 378 40.88 32.80 -31.29
C GLN A 378 41.82 32.17 -32.33
N GLN A 379 41.28 31.31 -33.16
CA GLN A 379 42.03 30.68 -34.28
C GLN A 379 42.57 31.73 -35.25
N THR A 380 41.72 32.69 -35.68
CA THR A 380 42.10 33.78 -36.52
C THR A 380 43.14 34.69 -35.86
N GLY A 381 42.92 35.01 -34.57
CA GLY A 381 43.86 35.81 -33.78
C GLY A 381 45.22 35.13 -33.56
N TYR A 382 45.25 33.82 -33.40
CA TYR A 382 46.49 33.04 -33.29
C TYR A 382 47.26 33.05 -34.61
N GLN A 383 46.59 32.85 -35.78
CA GLN A 383 47.18 32.92 -37.09
C GLN A 383 47.75 34.31 -37.41
N ALA A 384 47.03 35.37 -37.04
CA ALA A 384 47.51 36.75 -37.19
C ALA A 384 48.75 37.02 -36.33
N ALA A 385 48.78 36.52 -35.10
CA ALA A 385 49.94 36.64 -34.22
C ALA A 385 51.18 35.90 -34.74
N LEU A 386 51.00 34.70 -35.34
CA LEU A 386 52.07 33.97 -36.00
C LEU A 386 52.64 34.77 -37.19
N GLN A 387 51.80 35.39 -38.04
CA GLN A 387 52.20 36.23 -39.11
C GLN A 387 52.98 37.48 -38.66
N THR A 388 52.49 38.13 -37.60
CA THR A 388 53.16 39.29 -36.99
C THR A 388 54.51 38.88 -36.41
N TYR A 389 54.61 37.73 -35.75
CA TYR A 389 55.89 37.19 -35.26
C TYR A 389 56.90 36.95 -36.39
N ALA A 390 56.47 36.34 -37.50
CA ALA A 390 57.32 36.12 -38.69
C ALA A 390 57.78 37.44 -39.33
N MET A 391 56.91 38.49 -39.34
CA MET A 391 57.33 39.83 -39.85
C MET A 391 58.39 40.49 -38.95
N VAL A 392 58.19 40.42 -37.61
CA VAL A 392 59.14 40.99 -36.64
C VAL A 392 60.47 40.26 -36.69
N GLN A 393 60.49 38.94 -36.87
CA GLN A 393 61.74 38.19 -37.09
C GLN A 393 62.47 38.63 -38.33
N ARG A 394 61.75 38.83 -39.46
CA ARG A 394 62.36 39.28 -40.72
C ARG A 394 62.99 40.69 -40.62
N MET A 395 62.27 41.63 -39.91
CA MET A 395 62.82 42.97 -39.72
C MET A 395 64.03 42.99 -38.82
N SER A 396 64.09 42.15 -37.76
CA SER A 396 65.26 42.02 -36.89
C SER A 396 66.48 41.45 -37.61
N LEU A 397 66.29 40.49 -38.54
CA LEU A 397 67.35 39.89 -39.33
C LEU A 397 67.90 40.91 -40.34
N LEU A 398 67.05 41.71 -41.02
CA LEU A 398 67.43 42.75 -41.93
C LEU A 398 68.28 43.88 -41.26
N GLN A 399 67.84 44.29 -40.01
CA GLN A 399 68.62 45.26 -39.23
C GLN A 399 69.96 44.71 -38.77
N PHE A 400 70.09 43.38 -38.59
CA PHE A 400 71.40 42.77 -38.23
C PHE A 400 72.37 42.67 -39.40
N ILE A 401 71.86 42.50 -40.63
CA ILE A 401 72.65 42.38 -41.85
C ILE A 401 73.09 43.76 -42.36
N THR A 402 72.35 44.82 -42.08
CA THR A 402 72.63 46.22 -42.54
C THR A 402 73.33 47.09 -41.49
N SER A 403 73.68 46.56 -40.32
CA SER A 403 74.56 47.20 -39.31
C SER A 403 75.87 46.51 -39.21
#